data_a80432b6f8f6a59a3b12000244af9f7e
#
_entry.id   a80432b6f8f6a59a3b12000244af9f7e
#
_cell.length_a   1.000
_cell.length_b   1.000
_cell.length_c   1.000
_cell.angle_alpha   90.00
_cell.angle_beta   90.00
_cell.angle_gamma   90.00
#
_symmetry.space_group_name_H-M   'P 1'
#
loop_
_entity.id
_entity.type
_entity.pdbx_description
1 polymer ?
#
loop_
_entity_poly.entity_id
_entity_poly.type
_entity_poly.pdbx_seq_one_letter_code
_entity_poly.pdbx_strand_id
1 'polypeptide(L)'
;MKTLIKNASVYHNHRFEALDFLLEDGRISQMGGCEGERCDEVIDAGGKRVVPGFVDIHTHGAVGVDVNGADADGFEKICRFFASQGTTSWLCSVLTDTKEQTMYAIRMYKEWKNTEHRGANLMGIHLEGPFLCPAYKGAMPEHLLKKPDMELLKAYQEAAGGE
;
A
#
# COMPACT_ATOMS: atom_id res chain seq x y z
N MET A 1 17.96 -13.23 7.72
CA MET A 1 17.13 -13.91 8.77
C MET A 1 16.25 -14.93 8.09
N LYS A 2 16.29 -16.18 8.58
CA LYS A 2 15.54 -17.32 8.01
C LYS A 2 14.46 -17.75 9.00
N THR A 3 13.18 -17.66 8.60
CA THR A 3 12.02 -18.02 9.42
C THR A 3 11.27 -19.18 8.79
N LEU A 4 10.97 -20.21 9.57
CA LEU A 4 10.13 -21.34 9.15
C LEU A 4 8.70 -21.10 9.64
N ILE A 5 7.75 -21.11 8.71
CA ILE A 5 6.32 -21.13 9.02
C ILE A 5 5.82 -22.56 8.92
N LYS A 6 5.34 -23.11 10.05
CA LYS A 6 4.87 -24.50 10.15
C LYS A 6 3.35 -24.59 10.28
N ASN A 7 2.82 -25.74 9.88
CA ASN A 7 1.40 -26.07 10.05
C ASN A 7 0.46 -25.01 9.45
N ALA A 8 0.83 -24.42 8.32
CA ALA A 8 0.01 -23.43 7.63
C ALA A 8 -0.95 -24.09 6.62
N SER A 9 -2.16 -23.50 6.46
CA SER A 9 -3.04 -23.78 5.33
C SER A 9 -2.80 -22.70 4.28
N VAL A 10 -1.89 -22.96 3.35
CA VAL A 10 -1.40 -21.96 2.39
C VAL A 10 -2.23 -21.99 1.11
N TYR A 11 -2.66 -20.81 0.63
CA TYR A 11 -3.28 -20.69 -0.68
C TYR A 11 -2.21 -20.76 -1.77
N HIS A 12 -2.16 -21.92 -2.42
CA HIS A 12 -1.17 -22.24 -3.45
C HIS A 12 -1.84 -23.06 -4.56
N ASN A 13 -1.46 -22.87 -5.81
CA ASN A 13 -2.06 -23.57 -6.95
C ASN A 13 -3.60 -23.54 -6.98
N HIS A 14 -4.21 -22.37 -6.70
CA HIS A 14 -5.66 -22.13 -6.69
C HIS A 14 -6.45 -22.91 -5.62
N ARG A 15 -5.79 -23.44 -4.62
CA ARG A 15 -6.42 -24.16 -3.49
C ARG A 15 -5.64 -23.94 -2.20
N PHE A 16 -6.24 -24.30 -1.07
CA PHE A 16 -5.54 -24.33 0.20
C PHE A 16 -4.86 -25.70 0.39
N GLU A 17 -3.58 -25.69 0.67
CA GLU A 17 -2.76 -26.85 0.93
C GLU A 17 -2.08 -26.73 2.29
N ALA A 18 -2.01 -27.84 3.05
CA ALA A 18 -1.24 -27.88 4.29
C ALA A 18 0.25 -27.92 3.92
N LEU A 19 0.96 -26.82 4.16
CA LEU A 19 2.35 -26.65 3.77
C LEU A 19 3.12 -25.92 4.87
N ASP A 20 4.38 -26.34 5.05
CA ASP A 20 5.41 -25.54 5.70
C ASP A 20 6.14 -24.72 4.63
N PHE A 21 6.64 -23.53 4.98
CA PHE A 21 7.44 -22.74 4.05
C PHE A 21 8.47 -21.88 4.76
N LEU A 22 9.53 -21.55 4.03
CA LEU A 22 10.63 -20.72 4.52
C LEU A 22 10.54 -19.30 3.99
N LEU A 23 10.76 -18.36 4.89
CA LEU A 23 11.01 -16.96 4.58
C LEU A 23 12.50 -16.68 4.79
N GLU A 24 13.14 -16.06 3.81
CA GLU A 24 14.53 -15.64 3.88
C GLU A 24 14.66 -14.26 3.24
N ASP A 25 15.21 -13.33 4.01
CA ASP A 25 15.42 -11.95 3.58
C ASP A 25 14.16 -11.28 2.96
N GLY A 26 13.01 -11.49 3.63
CA GLY A 26 11.73 -10.93 3.22
C GLY A 26 11.05 -11.61 2.02
N ARG A 27 11.54 -12.78 1.60
CA ARG A 27 10.98 -13.54 0.47
C ARG A 27 10.65 -14.97 0.88
N ILE A 28 9.68 -15.58 0.21
CA ILE A 28 9.44 -17.02 0.31
C ILE A 28 10.57 -17.71 -0.48
N SER A 29 11.46 -18.41 0.23
CA SER A 29 12.60 -19.10 -0.38
C SER A 29 12.29 -20.55 -0.73
N GLN A 30 11.35 -21.18 0.02
CA GLN A 30 10.98 -22.59 -0.22
C GLN A 30 9.53 -22.84 0.21
N MET A 31 8.82 -23.67 -0.53
CA MET A 31 7.46 -24.13 -0.25
C MET A 31 7.45 -25.65 -0.13
N GLY A 32 7.10 -26.18 1.06
CA GLY A 32 7.18 -27.60 1.36
C GLY A 32 8.60 -28.15 1.49
N GLY A 33 8.76 -29.37 2.01
CA GLY A 33 10.06 -30.04 2.13
C GLY A 33 11.05 -29.30 3.04
N CYS A 34 10.55 -28.67 4.09
CA CYS A 34 11.36 -27.83 4.99
C CYS A 34 11.91 -28.60 6.22
N GLU A 35 11.78 -29.93 6.22
CA GLU A 35 12.22 -30.76 7.33
C GLU A 35 13.75 -30.70 7.51
N GLY A 36 14.19 -30.41 8.73
CA GLY A 36 15.63 -30.39 9.05
C GLY A 36 16.33 -29.08 8.71
N GLU A 37 15.64 -28.09 8.12
CA GLU A 37 16.20 -26.78 7.85
C GLU A 37 16.54 -26.04 9.15
N ARG A 38 17.74 -25.48 9.22
CA ARG A 38 18.14 -24.61 10.32
C ARG A 38 17.57 -23.22 10.10
N CYS A 39 16.78 -22.74 11.06
CA CYS A 39 16.10 -21.45 10.99
C CYS A 39 16.43 -20.63 12.24
N ASP A 40 16.44 -19.30 12.06
CA ASP A 40 16.62 -18.34 13.15
C ASP A 40 15.35 -18.27 14.00
N GLU A 41 14.18 -18.49 13.38
CA GLU A 41 12.87 -18.42 13.98
C GLU A 41 11.93 -19.49 13.43
N VAL A 42 11.02 -19.99 14.27
CA VAL A 42 9.95 -20.91 13.87
C VAL A 42 8.62 -20.37 14.36
N ILE A 43 7.67 -20.18 13.43
CA ILE A 43 6.30 -19.74 13.72
C ILE A 43 5.35 -20.88 13.41
N ASP A 44 4.61 -21.36 14.41
CA ASP A 44 3.54 -22.33 14.20
C ASP A 44 2.24 -21.60 13.84
N ALA A 45 1.79 -21.78 12.60
CA ALA A 45 0.54 -21.18 12.11
C ALA A 45 -0.72 -21.87 12.68
N GLY A 46 -0.59 -23.06 13.29
CA GLY A 46 -1.70 -23.76 13.94
C GLY A 46 -2.90 -24.01 13.02
N GLY A 47 -2.66 -24.33 11.76
CA GLY A 47 -3.70 -24.53 10.74
C GLY A 47 -4.33 -23.23 10.19
N LYS A 48 -3.83 -22.06 10.56
CA LYS A 48 -4.34 -20.79 10.05
C LYS A 48 -4.11 -20.68 8.53
N ARG A 49 -5.03 -20.01 7.87
CA ARG A 49 -4.91 -19.71 6.45
C ARG A 49 -3.84 -18.67 6.19
N VAL A 50 -3.01 -18.96 5.22
CA VAL A 50 -1.99 -18.03 4.70
C VAL A 50 -2.33 -17.73 3.25
N VAL A 51 -2.46 -16.45 2.94
CA VAL A 51 -2.78 -15.93 1.60
C VAL A 51 -1.81 -14.80 1.27
N PRO A 52 -1.63 -14.42 0.00
CA PRO A 52 -0.97 -13.17 -0.35
C PRO A 52 -1.64 -11.99 0.36
N GLY A 53 -0.86 -11.02 0.77
CA GLY A 53 -1.40 -9.78 1.34
C GLY A 53 -2.30 -9.07 0.34
N PHE A 54 -3.34 -8.38 0.84
CA PHE A 54 -4.22 -7.60 -0.02
C PHE A 54 -3.50 -6.37 -0.57
N VAL A 55 -3.93 -5.97 -1.77
CA VAL A 55 -3.47 -4.74 -2.43
C VAL A 55 -4.66 -3.81 -2.58
N ASP A 56 -4.57 -2.62 -1.98
CA ASP A 56 -5.59 -1.59 -2.09
C ASP A 56 -5.10 -0.49 -3.03
N ILE A 57 -5.77 -0.32 -4.16
CA ILE A 57 -5.37 0.65 -5.20
C ILE A 57 -6.24 1.92 -5.21
N HIS A 58 -7.22 2.03 -4.31
CA HIS A 58 -8.13 3.16 -4.27
C HIS A 58 -8.66 3.41 -2.86
N THR A 59 -7.99 4.27 -2.11
CA THR A 59 -8.41 4.67 -0.77
C THR A 59 -8.02 6.12 -0.47
N HIS A 60 -8.91 6.84 0.22
CA HIS A 60 -8.72 8.24 0.61
C HIS A 60 -8.20 8.40 2.02
N GLY A 61 -7.83 7.30 2.67
CA GLY A 61 -7.31 7.29 4.02
C GLY A 61 -8.01 6.28 4.92
N ALA A 62 -7.64 6.29 6.19
CA ALA A 62 -8.19 5.40 7.21
C ALA A 62 -7.98 5.99 8.61
N VAL A 63 -8.62 5.42 9.61
CA VAL A 63 -8.46 5.75 11.05
C VAL A 63 -8.54 7.24 11.38
N GLY A 64 -9.44 7.94 10.67
CA GLY A 64 -9.64 9.39 10.86
C GLY A 64 -8.60 10.28 10.18
N VAL A 65 -7.74 9.72 9.32
CA VAL A 65 -6.75 10.45 8.52
C VAL A 65 -7.19 10.45 7.07
N ASP A 66 -7.28 11.63 6.46
CA ASP A 66 -7.53 11.85 5.03
C ASP A 66 -6.20 12.10 4.32
N VAL A 67 -5.95 11.40 3.20
CA VAL A 67 -4.66 11.50 2.48
C VAL A 67 -4.41 12.88 1.88
N ASN A 68 -5.45 13.66 1.54
CA ASN A 68 -5.27 15.00 1.02
C ASN A 68 -4.65 15.95 2.06
N GLY A 69 -4.91 15.71 3.36
CA GLY A 69 -4.42 16.51 4.47
C GLY A 69 -3.41 15.81 5.38
N ALA A 70 -3.06 14.56 5.08
CA ALA A 70 -2.13 13.79 5.91
C ALA A 70 -0.72 14.40 5.91
N ASP A 71 -0.10 14.39 7.07
CA ASP A 71 1.35 14.53 7.23
C ASP A 71 2.03 13.14 7.23
N ALA A 72 3.34 13.11 7.41
CA ALA A 72 4.10 11.85 7.43
C ALA A 72 3.63 10.89 8.55
N ASP A 73 3.27 11.41 9.71
CA ASP A 73 2.73 10.62 10.81
C ASP A 73 1.34 10.06 10.48
N GLY A 74 0.53 10.82 9.74
CA GLY A 74 -0.76 10.38 9.23
C GLY A 74 -0.62 9.20 8.26
N PHE A 75 0.31 9.26 7.33
CA PHE A 75 0.61 8.13 6.44
C PHE A 75 1.08 6.89 7.22
N GLU A 76 1.95 7.06 8.23
CA GLU A 76 2.39 5.95 9.07
C GLU A 76 1.22 5.27 9.82
N LYS A 77 0.26 6.06 10.34
CA LYS A 77 -0.95 5.52 10.99
C LYS A 77 -1.80 4.69 10.03
N ILE A 78 -2.01 5.18 8.80
CA ILE A 78 -2.75 4.46 7.75
C ILE A 78 -2.02 3.15 7.41
N CYS A 79 -0.72 3.19 7.18
CA CYS A 79 0.10 2.01 6.85
C CYS A 79 0.01 0.92 7.92
N ARG A 80 0.11 1.30 9.20
CA ARG A 80 -0.03 0.35 10.32
C ARG A 80 -1.43 -0.24 10.42
N PHE A 81 -2.45 0.58 10.22
CA PHE A 81 -3.83 0.11 10.19
C PHE A 81 -4.04 -0.89 9.06
N PHE A 82 -3.63 -0.58 7.85
CA PHE A 82 -3.79 -1.49 6.70
C PHE A 82 -3.06 -2.82 6.92
N ALA A 83 -1.83 -2.80 7.42
CA ALA A 83 -1.13 -4.03 7.77
C ALA A 83 -1.90 -4.89 8.79
N SER A 84 -2.51 -4.25 9.79
CA SER A 84 -3.34 -4.96 10.79
C SER A 84 -4.60 -5.61 10.21
N GLN A 85 -5.03 -5.15 9.02
CA GLN A 85 -6.20 -5.69 8.29
C GLN A 85 -5.78 -6.65 7.15
N GLY A 86 -4.49 -6.94 7.01
CA GLY A 86 -3.98 -7.85 5.98
C GLY A 86 -3.70 -7.20 4.63
N THR A 87 -3.87 -5.89 4.48
CA THR A 87 -3.41 -5.13 3.32
C THR A 87 -1.91 -4.89 3.45
N THR A 88 -1.13 -5.36 2.49
CA THR A 88 0.34 -5.26 2.53
C THR A 88 0.88 -4.19 1.59
N SER A 89 0.08 -3.76 0.62
CA SER A 89 0.45 -2.74 -0.36
C SER A 89 -0.75 -1.87 -0.70
N TRP A 90 -0.54 -0.56 -0.91
CA TRP A 90 -1.63 0.34 -1.25
C TRP A 90 -1.16 1.57 -2.02
N LEU A 91 -2.10 2.23 -2.71
CA LEU A 91 -1.94 3.54 -3.32
C LEU A 91 -2.79 4.56 -2.57
N CYS A 92 -2.23 5.71 -2.24
CA CYS A 92 -3.03 6.80 -1.69
C CYS A 92 -3.77 7.53 -2.83
N SER A 93 -5.11 7.53 -2.76
CA SER A 93 -5.95 8.24 -3.73
C SER A 93 -6.16 9.67 -3.28
N VAL A 94 -5.45 10.60 -3.91
CA VAL A 94 -5.59 12.04 -3.68
C VAL A 94 -6.79 12.53 -4.47
N LEU A 95 -7.80 13.04 -3.77
CA LEU A 95 -9.00 13.63 -4.37
C LEU A 95 -8.67 14.90 -5.15
N THR A 96 -9.54 15.24 -6.12
CA THR A 96 -9.51 16.53 -6.80
C THR A 96 -9.55 17.68 -5.78
N ASP A 97 -8.50 18.48 -5.80
CA ASP A 97 -8.31 19.62 -4.89
C ASP A 97 -7.60 20.77 -5.63
N THR A 98 -7.27 21.84 -4.91
CA THR A 98 -6.41 22.90 -5.44
C THR A 98 -5.03 22.33 -5.78
N LYS A 99 -4.31 23.00 -6.69
CA LYS A 99 -2.92 22.62 -7.01
C LYS A 99 -2.05 22.61 -5.75
N GLU A 100 -2.23 23.59 -4.89
CA GLU A 100 -1.47 23.77 -3.64
C GLU A 100 -1.70 22.60 -2.69
N GLN A 101 -2.95 22.16 -2.53
CA GLN A 101 -3.30 21.03 -1.65
C GLN A 101 -2.80 19.69 -2.22
N THR A 102 -2.97 19.47 -3.53
CA THR A 102 -2.42 18.29 -4.19
C THR A 102 -0.88 18.22 -4.04
N MET A 103 -0.20 19.35 -4.26
CA MET A 103 1.25 19.46 -4.06
C MET A 103 1.68 19.25 -2.61
N TYR A 104 0.84 19.64 -1.64
CA TYR A 104 1.07 19.34 -0.23
C TYR A 104 1.03 17.83 0.02
N ALA A 105 -0.04 17.15 -0.39
CA ALA A 105 -0.18 15.69 -0.24
C ALA A 105 1.01 14.92 -0.87
N ILE A 106 1.42 15.34 -2.07
CA ILE A 106 2.58 14.76 -2.76
C ILE A 106 3.88 14.94 -1.95
N ARG A 107 4.11 16.14 -1.40
CA ARG A 107 5.31 16.39 -0.57
C ARG A 107 5.31 15.55 0.70
N MET A 108 4.17 15.42 1.37
CA MET A 108 4.04 14.61 2.59
C MET A 108 4.24 13.12 2.32
N TYR A 109 3.71 12.61 1.21
CA TYR A 109 4.02 11.27 0.73
C TYR A 109 5.53 11.06 0.56
N LYS A 110 6.20 11.99 -0.12
CA LYS A 110 7.65 11.91 -0.37
C LYS A 110 8.46 12.02 0.93
N GLU A 111 8.03 12.85 1.86
CA GLU A 111 8.63 12.96 3.20
C GLU A 111 8.53 11.64 3.95
N TRP A 112 7.31 11.07 4.03
CA TRP A 112 7.08 9.77 4.63
C TRP A 112 7.95 8.68 3.99
N LYS A 113 8.03 8.63 2.66
CA LYS A 113 8.79 7.62 1.91
C LYS A 113 10.28 7.63 2.24
N ASN A 114 10.84 8.78 2.61
CA ASN A 114 12.25 8.94 2.96
C ASN A 114 12.54 8.63 4.45
N THR A 115 11.56 8.22 5.22
CA THR A 115 11.72 7.84 6.64
C THR A 115 11.74 6.32 6.80
N GLU A 116 12.18 5.85 7.96
CA GLU A 116 11.92 4.46 8.36
C GLU A 116 10.43 4.32 8.69
N HIS A 117 9.76 3.42 8.04
CA HIS A 117 8.33 3.20 8.20
C HIS A 117 7.99 1.72 8.42
N ARG A 118 6.82 1.47 9.01
CA ARG A 118 6.31 0.14 9.33
C ARG A 118 4.87 0.02 8.88
N GLY A 119 4.46 -1.21 8.54
CA GLY A 119 3.09 -1.47 8.14
C GLY A 119 2.97 -1.83 6.66
N ALA A 120 1.84 -1.51 6.04
CA ALA A 120 1.62 -1.73 4.62
C ALA A 120 2.50 -0.80 3.77
N ASN A 121 3.00 -1.32 2.66
CA ASN A 121 3.82 -0.53 1.74
C ASN A 121 2.94 0.44 0.94
N LEU A 122 3.13 1.74 1.15
CA LEU A 122 2.54 2.78 0.30
C LEU A 122 3.37 2.89 -0.98
N MET A 123 2.83 2.34 -2.05
CA MET A 123 3.56 2.13 -3.31
C MET A 123 3.63 3.38 -4.18
N GLY A 124 2.69 4.31 -4.02
CA GLY A 124 2.61 5.51 -4.85
C GLY A 124 1.33 6.28 -4.61
N ILE A 125 1.12 7.25 -5.49
CA ILE A 125 -0.05 8.13 -5.49
C ILE A 125 -0.96 7.78 -6.66
N HIS A 126 -2.25 7.64 -6.38
CA HIS A 126 -3.32 7.63 -7.36
C HIS A 126 -3.99 9.01 -7.38
N LEU A 127 -3.98 9.72 -8.50
CA LEU A 127 -4.68 10.98 -8.64
C LEU A 127 -6.12 10.73 -9.09
N GLU A 128 -7.09 10.96 -8.22
CA GLU A 128 -8.51 10.98 -8.59
C GLU A 128 -8.92 12.40 -9.03
N GLY A 129 -8.61 12.69 -10.28
CA GLY A 129 -8.73 14.02 -10.87
C GLY A 129 -7.36 14.75 -10.94
N PRO A 130 -7.36 16.03 -11.27
CA PRO A 130 -8.50 16.93 -11.57
C PRO A 130 -9.07 16.81 -12.99
N PHE A 131 -8.55 15.90 -13.84
CA PHE A 131 -8.90 15.79 -15.27
C PHE A 131 -10.13 14.90 -15.48
N LEU A 132 -11.21 15.18 -14.76
CA LEU A 132 -12.46 14.44 -14.82
C LEU A 132 -13.49 15.15 -15.70
N CYS A 133 -14.36 14.36 -16.32
CA CYS A 133 -15.52 14.88 -17.04
C CYS A 133 -16.55 15.42 -16.02
N PRO A 134 -17.01 16.68 -16.15
CA PRO A 134 -17.99 17.27 -15.22
C PRO A 134 -19.28 16.43 -15.08
N ALA A 135 -19.75 15.80 -16.16
CA ALA A 135 -20.95 14.98 -16.14
C ALA A 135 -20.80 13.69 -15.30
N TYR A 136 -19.55 13.23 -15.04
CA TYR A 136 -19.26 11.98 -14.34
C TYR A 136 -18.32 12.18 -13.15
N LYS A 137 -18.21 13.41 -12.66
CA LYS A 137 -17.27 13.79 -11.58
C LYS A 137 -17.58 13.20 -10.21
N GLY A 138 -18.76 12.61 -10.02
CA GLY A 138 -19.19 12.13 -8.71
C GLY A 138 -19.24 13.28 -7.68
N ALA A 139 -18.63 13.08 -6.54
CA ALA A 139 -18.58 14.06 -5.44
C ALA A 139 -17.56 15.18 -5.65
N MET A 140 -16.72 15.12 -6.70
CA MET A 140 -15.66 16.11 -6.89
C MET A 140 -16.22 17.51 -7.12
N PRO A 141 -15.64 18.57 -6.48
CA PRO A 141 -16.06 19.93 -6.68
C PRO A 141 -15.81 20.38 -8.13
N GLU A 142 -16.87 20.82 -8.83
CA GLU A 142 -16.80 21.15 -10.24
C GLU A 142 -15.80 22.27 -10.58
N HIS A 143 -15.70 23.27 -9.69
CA HIS A 143 -14.80 24.40 -9.87
C HIS A 143 -13.31 24.04 -9.77
N LEU A 144 -12.99 22.85 -9.24
CA LEU A 144 -11.61 22.33 -9.15
C LEU A 144 -11.24 21.44 -10.34
N LEU A 145 -12.22 21.03 -11.15
CA LEU A 145 -11.95 20.21 -12.32
C LEU A 145 -11.17 20.99 -13.38
N LYS A 146 -10.32 20.31 -14.09
CA LYS A 146 -9.48 20.88 -15.14
C LYS A 146 -9.58 20.06 -16.41
N LYS A 147 -9.39 20.72 -17.54
CA LYS A 147 -9.08 20.03 -18.79
C LYS A 147 -7.72 19.34 -18.66
N PRO A 148 -7.46 18.25 -19.42
CA PRO A 148 -6.16 17.62 -19.45
C PRO A 148 -5.04 18.65 -19.64
N ASP A 149 -4.09 18.63 -18.73
CA ASP A 149 -2.96 19.57 -18.65
C ASP A 149 -1.69 18.77 -18.35
N MET A 150 -0.86 18.59 -19.38
CA MET A 150 0.36 17.80 -19.29
C MET A 150 1.45 18.49 -18.46
N GLU A 151 1.47 19.83 -18.44
CA GLU A 151 2.46 20.55 -17.63
C GLU A 151 2.14 20.41 -16.13
N LEU A 152 0.84 20.46 -15.78
CA LEU A 152 0.42 20.22 -14.41
C LEU A 152 0.71 18.77 -13.97
N LEU A 153 0.43 17.78 -14.84
CA LEU A 153 0.71 16.37 -14.54
C LEU A 153 2.22 16.12 -14.34
N LYS A 154 3.05 16.67 -15.20
CA LYS A 154 4.52 16.59 -15.06
C LYS A 154 4.99 17.23 -13.75
N ALA A 155 4.44 18.38 -13.39
CA ALA A 155 4.78 19.04 -12.12
C ALA A 155 4.44 18.17 -10.91
N TYR A 156 3.31 17.46 -10.94
CA TYR A 156 2.94 16.50 -9.88
C TYR A 156 3.89 15.29 -9.87
N GLN A 157 4.19 14.73 -11.02
CA GLN A 157 5.11 13.59 -11.15
C GLN A 157 6.52 13.94 -10.67
N GLU A 158 7.05 15.10 -11.06
CA GLU A 158 8.36 15.59 -10.60
C GLU A 158 8.38 15.80 -9.08
N ALA A 159 7.32 16.37 -8.52
CA ALA A 159 7.18 16.56 -7.07
C ALA A 159 7.16 15.21 -6.32
N ALA A 160 6.52 14.20 -6.89
CA ALA A 160 6.49 12.84 -6.35
C ALA A 160 7.85 12.10 -6.48
N GLY A 161 8.77 12.59 -7.30
CA GLY A 161 10.06 11.95 -7.58
C GLY A 161 10.01 10.98 -8.76
N GLY A 162 9.02 11.13 -9.65
CA GLY A 162 8.82 10.31 -10.84
C GLY A 162 7.93 9.07 -10.63
N GLU A 163 7.19 9.03 -9.53
CA GLU A 163 6.33 7.91 -9.11
C GLU A 163 4.86 8.21 -9.29
#